data_aba865f3d3300003ec6e204b71676392
#
_entry.id   aba865f3d3300003ec6e204b71676392
#
_cell.length_a   1.000
_cell.length_b   1.000
_cell.length_c   1.000
_cell.angle_alpha   90.00
_cell.angle_beta   90.00
_cell.angle_gamma   90.00
#
_symmetry.space_group_name_H-M   'P 1'
#
loop_
_entity.id
_entity.type
_entity.pdbx_description
1 polymer ?
#
loop_
_entity_poly.entity_id
_entity_poly.type
_entity_poly.pdbx_seq_one_letter_code
_entity_poly.pdbx_strand_id
1 'polypeptide(L)'
;ETEMRFIQNMGQLFQKEEEANGIVRNIQSALDEGIAKAREAPARRVITSEFMRDKIEVFGDKLLSGDIIRKLGSTNIQFDTPFISREELRMCGADTLFIVYHGNEQEGANALAQIQVPEFSDIPAVKNGRVFLLPYRNVCASHVYTAQTIREISNGLYFY
;
A
#
# COMPACT_ATOMS: atom_id res chain seq x y z
N GLU A 1 -3.83 -14.92 5.67
CA GLU A 1 -4.34 -16.12 6.40
C GLU A 1 -3.87 -16.16 7.86
N THR A 2 -2.57 -16.05 8.11
CA THR A 2 -1.99 -16.08 9.47
C THR A 2 -2.63 -15.04 10.38
N GLU A 3 -2.92 -13.88 9.87
CA GLU A 3 -3.49 -12.76 10.57
C GLU A 3 -4.96 -12.94 10.92
N MET A 4 -5.77 -13.39 9.96
CA MET A 4 -7.17 -13.69 10.22
C MET A 4 -7.30 -14.75 11.31
N ARG A 5 -6.41 -15.76 11.30
CA ARG A 5 -6.35 -16.76 12.34
C ARG A 5 -5.92 -16.20 13.69
N PHE A 6 -4.98 -15.24 13.70
CA PHE A 6 -4.60 -14.54 14.93
C PHE A 6 -5.79 -13.76 15.51
N ILE A 7 -6.52 -13.01 14.69
CA ILE A 7 -7.71 -12.27 15.12
C ILE A 7 -8.75 -13.22 15.73
N GLN A 8 -9.01 -14.38 15.09
CA GLN A 8 -9.94 -15.37 15.59
C GLN A 8 -9.48 -15.97 16.92
N ASN A 9 -8.19 -16.31 17.06
CA ASN A 9 -7.64 -16.83 18.32
C ASN A 9 -7.76 -15.82 19.46
N MET A 10 -7.52 -14.53 19.17
CA MET A 10 -7.71 -13.45 20.16
C MET A 10 -9.19 -13.30 20.53
N GLY A 11 -10.09 -13.43 19.56
CA GLY A 11 -11.53 -13.45 19.83
C GLY A 11 -11.92 -14.56 20.81
N GLN A 12 -11.41 -15.76 20.61
CA GLN A 12 -11.64 -16.89 21.54
C GLN A 12 -11.06 -16.62 22.94
N LEU A 13 -9.81 -16.11 22.99
CA LEU A 13 -9.15 -15.83 24.27
C LEU A 13 -9.90 -14.80 25.12
N PHE A 14 -10.49 -13.79 24.47
CA PHE A 14 -11.21 -12.71 25.14
C PHE A 14 -12.73 -12.89 25.16
N GLN A 15 -13.26 -14.04 24.72
CA GLN A 15 -14.71 -14.30 24.59
C GLN A 15 -15.41 -13.26 23.71
N LYS A 16 -14.79 -12.90 22.58
CA LYS A 16 -15.21 -11.90 21.58
C LYS A 16 -15.25 -12.50 20.18
N GLU A 17 -15.67 -13.75 20.05
CA GLU A 17 -15.63 -14.53 18.81
C GLU A 17 -16.46 -13.87 17.71
N GLU A 18 -17.64 -13.32 18.04
CA GLU A 18 -18.51 -12.70 17.07
C GLU A 18 -17.87 -11.41 16.48
N GLU A 19 -17.28 -10.58 17.34
CA GLU A 19 -16.57 -9.37 16.93
C GLU A 19 -15.35 -9.71 16.06
N ALA A 20 -14.55 -10.70 16.48
CA ALA A 20 -13.40 -11.19 15.73
C ALA A 20 -13.79 -11.73 14.36
N ASN A 21 -14.83 -12.54 14.28
CA ASN A 21 -15.34 -13.07 13.02
C ASN A 21 -15.91 -11.95 12.13
N GLY A 22 -16.48 -10.91 12.71
CA GLY A 22 -16.93 -9.71 11.98
C GLY A 22 -15.77 -9.00 11.30
N ILE A 23 -14.64 -8.81 12.00
CA ILE A 23 -13.42 -8.21 11.46
C ILE A 23 -12.87 -9.08 10.32
N VAL A 24 -12.77 -10.38 10.52
CA VAL A 24 -12.25 -11.32 9.50
C VAL A 24 -13.13 -11.30 8.24
N ARG A 25 -14.46 -11.34 8.39
CA ARG A 25 -15.37 -11.22 7.24
C ARG A 25 -15.18 -9.91 6.46
N ASN A 26 -14.97 -8.80 7.15
CA ASN A 26 -14.75 -7.50 6.51
C ASN A 26 -13.42 -7.46 5.74
N ILE A 27 -12.36 -8.05 6.30
CA ILE A 27 -11.06 -8.20 5.62
C ILE A 27 -11.21 -9.06 4.36
N GLN A 28 -11.89 -10.21 4.47
CA GLN A 28 -12.13 -11.10 3.33
C GLN A 28 -12.95 -10.42 2.24
N SER A 29 -14.02 -9.73 2.60
CA SER A 29 -14.84 -8.95 1.64
C SER A 29 -14.01 -7.93 0.90
N ALA A 30 -13.15 -7.18 1.60
CA ALA A 30 -12.28 -6.18 0.98
C ALA A 30 -11.27 -6.81 0.00
N LEU A 31 -10.73 -7.99 0.33
CA LEU A 31 -9.85 -8.73 -0.58
C LEU A 31 -10.60 -9.23 -1.82
N ASP A 32 -11.78 -9.81 -1.64
CA ASP A 32 -12.60 -10.32 -2.75
C ASP A 32 -13.02 -9.20 -3.70
N GLU A 33 -13.43 -8.04 -3.16
CA GLU A 33 -13.72 -6.82 -3.92
C GLU A 33 -12.51 -6.35 -4.74
N GLY A 34 -11.33 -6.31 -4.12
CA GLY A 34 -10.08 -5.90 -4.76
C GLY A 34 -9.63 -6.89 -5.85
N ILE A 35 -9.74 -8.19 -5.59
CA ILE A 35 -9.42 -9.25 -6.57
C ILE A 35 -10.38 -9.19 -7.76
N ALA A 36 -11.66 -8.90 -7.53
CA ALA A 36 -12.62 -8.72 -8.62
C ALA A 36 -12.21 -7.57 -9.55
N LYS A 37 -11.82 -6.41 -8.99
CA LYS A 37 -11.28 -5.28 -9.78
C LYS A 37 -10.01 -5.66 -10.55
N ALA A 38 -9.12 -6.42 -9.93
CA ALA A 38 -7.86 -6.86 -10.54
C ALA A 38 -8.07 -7.74 -11.79
N ARG A 39 -9.18 -8.46 -11.89
CA ARG A 39 -9.50 -9.28 -13.07
C ARG A 39 -9.90 -8.45 -14.30
N GLU A 40 -10.33 -7.22 -14.08
CA GLU A 40 -10.82 -6.31 -15.12
C GLU A 40 -9.77 -5.27 -15.54
N ALA A 41 -8.63 -5.24 -14.89
CA ALA A 41 -7.59 -4.24 -15.11
C ALA A 41 -6.19 -4.88 -15.23
N PRO A 42 -5.24 -4.24 -15.95
CA PRO A 42 -3.88 -4.75 -16.04
C PRO A 42 -3.18 -4.69 -14.67
N ALA A 43 -2.34 -5.69 -14.40
CA ALA A 43 -1.45 -5.70 -13.25
C ALA A 43 -0.53 -4.47 -13.28
N ARG A 44 -0.25 -3.90 -12.09
CA ARG A 44 0.57 -2.70 -11.94
C ARG A 44 1.95 -3.02 -11.39
N ARG A 45 2.94 -2.22 -11.79
CA ARG A 45 4.26 -2.17 -11.18
C ARG A 45 4.26 -1.04 -10.15
N VAL A 46 4.39 -1.40 -8.90
CA VAL A 46 4.11 -0.52 -7.76
C VAL A 46 5.37 -0.26 -6.95
N ILE A 47 5.53 0.95 -6.47
CA ILE A 47 6.42 1.28 -5.36
C ILE A 47 5.60 1.88 -4.23
N THR A 48 5.85 1.40 -3.02
CA THR A 48 5.43 2.05 -1.79
C THR A 48 6.67 2.66 -1.15
N SER A 49 6.70 3.97 -0.96
CA SER A 49 7.92 4.67 -0.53
C SER A 49 7.63 5.85 0.38
N GLU A 50 8.62 6.18 1.23
CA GLU A 50 8.63 7.37 2.08
C GLU A 50 9.85 8.23 1.74
N PHE A 51 9.64 9.53 1.55
CA PHE A 51 10.71 10.48 1.36
C PHE A 51 11.32 10.88 2.69
N MET A 52 12.56 10.53 2.91
CA MET A 52 13.39 11.00 4.02
C MET A 52 14.32 12.12 3.53
N ARG A 53 15.04 12.77 4.46
CA ARG A 53 15.86 13.94 4.14
C ARG A 53 16.82 13.71 2.96
N ASP A 54 17.57 12.59 3.00
CA ASP A 54 18.68 12.32 2.07
C ASP A 54 18.47 11.03 1.24
N LYS A 55 17.38 10.31 1.47
CA LYS A 55 17.11 9.02 0.86
C LYS A 55 15.62 8.74 0.79
N ILE A 56 15.25 7.73 0.02
CA ILE A 56 13.87 7.26 -0.09
C ILE A 56 13.82 5.85 0.48
N GLU A 57 13.01 5.64 1.51
CA GLU A 57 12.73 4.30 2.01
C GLU A 57 11.68 3.63 1.14
N VAL A 58 11.90 2.35 0.80
CA VAL A 58 10.96 1.53 0.03
C VAL A 58 10.47 0.36 0.86
N PHE A 59 9.18 0.11 0.79
CA PHE A 59 8.50 -0.90 1.58
C PHE A 59 8.22 -2.15 0.72
N GLY A 60 8.87 -3.24 1.09
CA GLY A 60 8.85 -4.49 0.31
C GLY A 60 7.67 -5.42 0.64
N ASP A 61 7.68 -6.58 -0.01
CA ASP A 61 6.60 -7.60 0.04
C ASP A 61 6.37 -8.25 1.41
N LYS A 62 7.31 -8.10 2.33
CA LYS A 62 7.20 -8.66 3.69
C LYS A 62 6.31 -7.84 4.61
N LEU A 63 5.94 -6.64 4.19
CA LEU A 63 5.07 -5.73 4.93
C LEU A 63 3.61 -5.87 4.47
N LEU A 64 2.68 -5.38 5.27
CA LEU A 64 1.25 -5.48 4.99
C LEU A 64 0.88 -4.91 3.61
N SER A 65 1.35 -3.71 3.29
CA SER A 65 1.06 -3.07 2.01
C SER A 65 1.56 -3.89 0.81
N GLY A 66 2.77 -4.43 0.89
CA GLY A 66 3.34 -5.28 -0.15
C GLY A 66 2.59 -6.61 -0.32
N ASP A 67 2.19 -7.25 0.79
CA ASP A 67 1.37 -8.47 0.74
C ASP A 67 -0.01 -8.20 0.11
N ILE A 68 -0.64 -7.07 0.43
CA ILE A 68 -1.91 -6.64 -0.18
C ILE A 68 -1.72 -6.41 -1.69
N ILE A 69 -0.72 -5.63 -2.11
CA ILE A 69 -0.43 -5.35 -3.53
C ILE A 69 -0.29 -6.65 -4.31
N ARG A 70 0.47 -7.60 -3.78
CA ARG A 70 0.69 -8.92 -4.40
C ARG A 70 -0.60 -9.73 -4.47
N LYS A 71 -1.39 -9.79 -3.41
CA LYS A 71 -2.68 -10.50 -3.37
C LYS A 71 -3.71 -9.91 -4.33
N LEU A 72 -3.61 -8.62 -4.58
CA LEU A 72 -4.42 -7.92 -5.57
C LEU A 72 -3.86 -8.05 -7.01
N GLY A 73 -2.88 -8.94 -7.25
CA GLY A 73 -2.40 -9.26 -8.60
C GLY A 73 -1.43 -8.25 -9.21
N SER A 74 -0.92 -7.31 -8.43
CA SER A 74 0.09 -6.34 -8.86
C SER A 74 1.49 -6.71 -8.35
N THR A 75 2.53 -6.11 -8.91
CA THR A 75 3.92 -6.39 -8.57
C THR A 75 4.52 -5.22 -7.81
N ASN A 76 4.95 -5.48 -6.59
CA ASN A 76 5.75 -4.51 -5.83
C ASN A 76 7.20 -4.59 -6.31
N ILE A 77 7.74 -3.47 -6.79
CA ILE A 77 9.13 -3.40 -7.31
C ILE A 77 10.08 -3.58 -6.12
N GLN A 78 10.98 -4.56 -6.26
CA GLN A 78 11.95 -4.89 -5.22
C GLN A 78 13.30 -4.22 -5.51
N PHE A 79 13.98 -3.85 -4.44
CA PHE A 79 15.34 -3.34 -4.46
C PHE A 79 16.21 -4.17 -3.50
N ASP A 80 17.51 -4.19 -3.74
CA ASP A 80 18.45 -4.94 -2.91
C ASP A 80 18.59 -4.34 -1.49
N THR A 81 18.25 -3.07 -1.34
CA THR A 81 18.27 -2.34 -0.07
C THR A 81 16.91 -1.67 0.18
N PRO A 82 16.55 -1.42 1.45
CA PRO A 82 15.33 -0.69 1.78
C PRO A 82 15.42 0.81 1.48
N PHE A 83 16.59 1.31 1.10
CA PHE A 83 16.81 2.73 0.80
C PHE A 83 17.32 2.89 -0.62
N ILE A 84 16.68 3.74 -1.38
CA ILE A 84 17.06 4.07 -2.75
C ILE A 84 17.34 5.57 -2.90
N SER A 85 18.10 5.88 -3.94
CA SER A 85 18.35 7.25 -4.37
C SER A 85 17.17 7.80 -5.19
N ARG A 86 17.15 9.10 -5.40
CA ARG A 86 16.18 9.77 -6.28
C ARG A 86 16.31 9.28 -7.74
N GLU A 87 17.54 8.99 -8.18
CA GLU A 87 17.81 8.44 -9.51
C GLU A 87 17.21 7.04 -9.68
N GLU A 88 17.40 6.15 -8.71
CA GLU A 88 16.81 4.80 -8.72
C GLU A 88 15.30 4.85 -8.76
N LEU A 89 14.65 5.74 -7.99
CA LEU A 89 13.22 5.96 -8.07
C LEU A 89 12.79 6.42 -9.48
N ARG A 90 13.54 7.34 -10.07
CA ARG A 90 13.25 7.85 -11.41
C ARG A 90 13.34 6.76 -12.49
N MET A 91 14.29 5.84 -12.34
CA MET A 91 14.58 4.77 -13.31
C MET A 91 13.78 3.49 -13.09
N CYS A 92 13.04 3.36 -11.99
CA CYS A 92 12.37 2.12 -11.60
C CYS A 92 11.21 1.69 -12.52
N GLY A 93 10.64 2.63 -13.28
CA GLY A 93 9.53 2.36 -14.20
C GLY A 93 8.23 1.96 -13.49
N ALA A 94 8.00 2.49 -12.29
CA ALA A 94 6.74 2.30 -11.58
C ALA A 94 5.58 2.98 -12.33
N ASP A 95 4.48 2.27 -12.46
CA ASP A 95 3.25 2.82 -13.04
C ASP A 95 2.21 3.22 -11.99
N THR A 96 2.47 2.91 -10.72
CA THR A 96 1.72 3.37 -9.55
C THR A 96 2.67 3.61 -8.38
N LEU A 97 2.50 4.73 -7.69
CA LEU A 97 3.26 5.10 -6.50
C LEU A 97 2.32 5.29 -5.31
N PHE A 98 2.64 4.65 -4.20
CA PHE A 98 2.10 4.99 -2.89
C PHE A 98 3.15 5.75 -2.09
N ILE A 99 2.86 7.01 -1.77
CA ILE A 99 3.72 7.86 -0.96
C ILE A 99 3.27 7.76 0.48
N VAL A 100 4.16 7.24 1.31
CA VAL A 100 3.89 7.02 2.73
C VAL A 100 4.12 8.31 3.50
N TYR A 101 3.26 8.58 4.47
CA TYR A 101 3.35 9.73 5.34
C TYR A 101 2.97 9.39 6.78
N HIS A 102 3.49 10.17 7.71
CA HIS A 102 3.14 10.13 9.14
C HIS A 102 2.23 11.32 9.49
N GLY A 103 1.37 11.12 10.49
CA GLY A 103 0.60 12.22 11.06
C GLY A 103 -0.69 12.58 10.32
N ASN A 104 -0.88 13.85 10.00
CA ASN A 104 -2.13 14.42 9.54
C ASN A 104 -2.13 14.70 8.00
N GLU A 105 -3.24 15.25 7.50
CA GLU A 105 -3.42 15.57 6.08
C GLU A 105 -2.39 16.57 5.55
N GLN A 106 -1.94 17.53 6.37
CA GLN A 106 -0.92 18.49 5.95
C GLN A 106 0.43 17.81 5.71
N GLU A 107 0.79 16.84 6.52
CA GLU A 107 2.01 16.04 6.34
C GLU A 107 1.89 15.14 5.12
N GLY A 108 0.70 14.61 4.84
CA GLY A 108 0.40 13.93 3.57
C GLY A 108 0.58 14.84 2.36
N ALA A 109 0.06 16.07 2.41
CA ALA A 109 0.25 17.03 1.34
C ALA A 109 1.74 17.40 1.14
N ASN A 110 2.50 17.53 2.22
CA ASN A 110 3.95 17.78 2.17
C ASN A 110 4.71 16.59 1.55
N ALA A 111 4.31 15.37 1.88
CA ALA A 111 4.89 14.16 1.30
C ALA A 111 4.60 14.07 -0.21
N LEU A 112 3.38 14.38 -0.62
CA LEU A 112 2.99 14.40 -2.03
C LEU A 112 3.78 15.46 -2.82
N ALA A 113 4.02 16.63 -2.25
CA ALA A 113 4.78 17.68 -2.90
C ALA A 113 6.22 17.27 -3.25
N GLN A 114 6.81 16.31 -2.53
CA GLN A 114 8.17 15.84 -2.78
C GLN A 114 8.30 15.03 -4.08
N ILE A 115 7.23 14.37 -4.53
CA ILE A 115 7.21 13.64 -5.81
C ILE A 115 6.72 14.51 -6.97
N GLN A 116 5.99 15.58 -6.69
CA GLN A 116 5.42 16.49 -7.69
C GLN A 116 6.43 17.55 -8.14
N VAL A 117 7.67 17.18 -8.34
CA VAL A 117 8.75 18.06 -8.83
C VAL A 117 9.17 17.67 -10.24
N PRO A 118 9.71 18.60 -11.05
CA PRO A 118 10.08 18.33 -12.44
C PRO A 118 11.02 17.13 -12.62
N GLU A 119 11.87 16.86 -11.64
CA GLU A 119 12.80 15.74 -11.65
C GLU A 119 12.11 14.37 -11.81
N PHE A 120 10.89 14.21 -11.29
CA PHE A 120 10.15 12.96 -11.33
C PHE A 120 9.04 12.90 -12.39
N SER A 121 8.91 13.95 -13.21
CA SER A 121 7.84 14.08 -14.22
C SER A 121 7.80 12.93 -15.25
N ASP A 122 8.94 12.28 -15.50
CA ASP A 122 9.05 11.17 -16.45
C ASP A 122 8.68 9.81 -15.88
N ILE A 123 8.51 9.69 -14.56
CA ILE A 123 8.03 8.44 -13.95
C ILE A 123 6.62 8.16 -14.45
N PRO A 124 6.33 6.96 -15.01
CA PRO A 124 5.02 6.67 -15.58
C PRO A 124 3.86 6.93 -14.60
N ALA A 125 4.05 6.61 -13.31
CA ALA A 125 3.06 6.90 -12.27
C ALA A 125 2.77 8.40 -12.13
N VAL A 126 3.80 9.23 -12.12
CA VAL A 126 3.66 10.71 -11.99
C VAL A 126 3.00 11.27 -13.24
N LYS A 127 3.49 10.89 -14.41
CA LYS A 127 2.96 11.32 -15.71
C LYS A 127 1.48 11.00 -15.89
N ASN A 128 1.02 9.87 -15.36
CA ASN A 128 -0.36 9.40 -15.49
C ASN A 128 -1.23 9.74 -14.26
N GLY A 129 -0.74 10.55 -13.31
CA GLY A 129 -1.48 10.94 -12.12
C GLY A 129 -1.77 9.79 -11.15
N ARG A 130 -0.97 8.72 -11.18
CA ARG A 130 -1.15 7.51 -10.35
C ARG A 130 -0.23 7.53 -9.14
N VAL A 131 -0.31 8.61 -8.39
CA VAL A 131 0.42 8.83 -7.14
C VAL A 131 -0.60 8.99 -6.02
N PHE A 132 -0.54 8.12 -5.04
CA PHE A 132 -1.52 8.05 -3.95
C PHE A 132 -0.81 8.15 -2.60
N LEU A 133 -1.49 8.75 -1.63
CA LEU A 133 -1.02 8.81 -0.26
C LEU A 133 -1.42 7.55 0.49
N LEU A 134 -0.50 7.05 1.34
CA LEU A 134 -0.76 5.91 2.21
C LEU A 134 -0.24 6.22 3.62
N PRO A 135 -1.10 6.28 4.65
CA PRO A 135 -0.64 6.47 6.02
C PRO A 135 0.31 5.36 6.45
N TYR A 136 1.39 5.70 7.16
CA TYR A 136 2.40 4.74 7.62
C TYR A 136 1.79 3.55 8.40
N ARG A 137 0.76 3.79 9.20
CA ARG A 137 0.04 2.72 9.90
C ARG A 137 -0.51 1.63 8.97
N ASN A 138 -0.78 1.97 7.72
CA ASN A 138 -1.32 1.05 6.71
C ASN A 138 -0.23 0.25 5.98
N VAL A 139 1.04 0.49 6.29
CA VAL A 139 2.18 -0.12 5.59
C VAL A 139 2.72 -1.34 6.32
N CYS A 140 2.97 -1.22 7.62
CA CYS A 140 3.83 -2.15 8.34
C CYS A 140 3.11 -3.38 8.89
N ALA A 141 1.98 -3.18 9.54
CA ALA A 141 1.29 -4.24 10.28
C ALA A 141 -0.23 -4.08 10.22
N SER A 142 -0.88 -5.20 10.39
CA SER A 142 -2.33 -5.25 10.44
C SER A 142 -2.91 -4.66 11.70
N HIS A 143 -4.06 -4.10 11.54
CA HIS A 143 -4.80 -3.42 12.59
C HIS A 143 -6.30 -3.45 12.26
N VAL A 144 -7.12 -2.89 13.14
CA VAL A 144 -8.59 -2.88 12.98
C VAL A 144 -9.08 -2.24 11.67
N TYR A 145 -8.24 -1.44 11.01
CA TYR A 145 -8.55 -0.81 9.71
C TYR A 145 -7.95 -1.55 8.51
N THR A 146 -7.48 -2.79 8.67
CA THR A 146 -6.87 -3.56 7.58
C THR A 146 -7.79 -3.67 6.36
N ALA A 147 -9.08 -3.89 6.56
CA ALA A 147 -10.05 -3.91 5.46
C ALA A 147 -10.12 -2.58 4.69
N GLN A 148 -10.06 -1.45 5.40
CA GLN A 148 -9.98 -0.13 4.79
C GLN A 148 -8.68 0.05 4.00
N THR A 149 -7.55 -0.36 4.57
CA THR A 149 -6.24 -0.34 3.88
C THR A 149 -6.27 -1.12 2.57
N ILE A 150 -6.90 -2.30 2.56
CA ILE A 150 -7.07 -3.10 1.35
C ILE A 150 -7.86 -2.33 0.29
N ARG A 151 -8.95 -1.68 0.68
CA ARG A 151 -9.77 -0.87 -0.24
C ARG A 151 -9.00 0.34 -0.77
N GLU A 152 -8.25 1.04 0.08
CA GLU A 152 -7.42 2.19 -0.32
C GLU A 152 -6.36 1.78 -1.34
N ILE A 153 -5.61 0.70 -1.09
CA ILE A 153 -4.62 0.18 -2.03
C ILE A 153 -5.30 -0.30 -3.32
N SER A 154 -6.40 -1.05 -3.23
CA SER A 154 -7.16 -1.52 -4.38
C SER A 154 -7.65 -0.36 -5.26
N ASN A 155 -8.14 0.72 -4.65
CA ASN A 155 -8.56 1.91 -5.37
C ASN A 155 -7.39 2.58 -6.09
N GLY A 156 -6.23 2.75 -5.43
CA GLY A 156 -5.03 3.28 -6.07
C GLY A 156 -4.53 2.41 -7.23
N LEU A 157 -4.68 1.09 -7.14
CA LEU A 157 -4.28 0.18 -8.21
C LEU A 157 -5.23 0.19 -9.42
N TYR A 158 -6.54 0.23 -9.19
CA TYR A 158 -7.55 -0.13 -10.19
C TYR A 158 -8.63 0.93 -10.43
N PHE A 159 -8.61 2.04 -9.69
CA PHE A 159 -9.55 3.12 -9.95
C PHE A 159 -9.04 4.03 -11.08
N TYR A 160 -9.94 4.38 -12.00
CA TYR A 160 -9.71 5.30 -13.11
C TYR A 160 -10.48 6.59 -12.89
#